data_237d86ad9c7b1e9cbe3862e0ecc6532c
#
_entry.id   237d86ad9c7b1e9cbe3862e0ecc6532c
#
_cell.length_a   1.000
_cell.length_b   1.000
_cell.length_c   1.000
_cell.angle_alpha   90.00
_cell.angle_beta   90.00
_cell.angle_gamma   90.00
#
_symmetry.space_group_name_H-M   'P 1'
#
loop_
_entity.id
_entity.type
_entity.pdbx_description
1 polymer ?
#
loop_
_entity_poly.entity_id
_entity_poly.type
_entity_poly.pdbx_seq_one_letter_code
_entity_poly.pdbx_strand_id
1 'polypeptide(L)'
;LSGVSRDCYLYARNNKRIDDLRIMPDLDKTYTDATLDVSLELNGRQTVSLELFSPDGQPVETKTVSGSGHQTVSFNVKSPLKWTAETPNLYKLLAISNGEVIPVNVGFRKVELDNEKGQILVNGQPVLFKGADRHDIDPDYGYVISKERMLQDIRLMKELNINAVRTSHYPNDTYWYDLCDKYGIYVCAEANIESHLSLIHI
;
A
#
# COMPACT_ATOMS: atom_id res chain seq x y z
N LEU A 1 -0.04 23.47 -13.38
CA LEU A 1 0.19 22.91 -14.70
C LEU A 1 -1.08 22.30 -15.24
N SER A 2 -1.37 22.50 -16.52
CA SER A 2 -2.53 21.93 -17.22
C SER A 2 -2.12 20.65 -17.95
N GLY A 3 -3.06 19.72 -18.09
CA GLY A 3 -2.86 18.47 -18.80
C GLY A 3 -3.20 17.25 -17.95
N VAL A 4 -3.13 16.08 -18.57
CA VAL A 4 -3.34 14.78 -17.94
C VAL A 4 -2.00 14.07 -17.86
N SER A 5 -1.49 13.90 -16.63
CA SER A 5 -0.17 13.30 -16.35
C SER A 5 -0.23 11.82 -16.00
N ARG A 6 -1.41 11.23 -15.96
CA ARG A 6 -1.65 9.80 -15.68
C ARG A 6 -2.39 9.15 -16.84
N ASP A 7 -2.28 7.84 -16.92
CA ASP A 7 -2.95 7.05 -17.95
C ASP A 7 -4.47 7.25 -17.91
N CYS A 8 -5.06 7.33 -19.09
CA CYS A 8 -6.51 7.30 -19.29
C CYS A 8 -6.86 5.99 -19.99
N TYR A 9 -7.75 5.22 -19.41
CA TYR A 9 -8.16 3.94 -19.97
C TYR A 9 -9.65 3.70 -19.80
N LEU A 10 -10.21 2.88 -20.69
CA LEU A 10 -11.57 2.37 -20.62
C LEU A 10 -11.51 0.89 -20.25
N TYR A 11 -12.30 0.50 -19.27
CA TYR A 11 -12.42 -0.91 -18.88
C TYR A 11 -13.87 -1.30 -18.65
N ALA A 12 -14.17 -2.59 -18.83
CA ALA A 12 -15.47 -3.17 -18.55
C ALA A 12 -15.35 -4.21 -17.45
N ARG A 13 -16.29 -4.22 -16.52
CA ARG A 13 -16.39 -5.18 -15.43
C ARG A 13 -17.77 -5.79 -15.37
N ASN A 14 -17.90 -6.95 -14.75
CA ASN A 14 -19.18 -7.59 -14.50
C ASN A 14 -20.09 -6.73 -13.61
N ASN A 15 -21.40 -6.85 -13.81
CA ASN A 15 -22.36 -6.18 -12.92
C ASN A 15 -22.21 -6.63 -11.47
N LYS A 16 -22.00 -7.94 -11.24
CA LYS A 16 -21.63 -8.47 -9.93
C LYS A 16 -20.12 -8.45 -9.79
N ARG A 17 -19.61 -7.53 -9.00
CA ARG A 17 -18.16 -7.29 -8.81
C ARG A 17 -17.88 -6.77 -7.42
N ILE A 18 -16.62 -6.73 -7.06
CA ILE A 18 -16.12 -6.05 -5.86
C ILE A 18 -15.90 -4.59 -6.26
N ASP A 19 -16.75 -3.66 -5.79
CA ASP A 19 -16.60 -2.23 -6.10
C ASP A 19 -15.44 -1.60 -5.35
N ASP A 20 -15.22 -2.00 -4.08
CA ASP A 20 -14.08 -1.55 -3.27
C ASP A 20 -13.55 -2.69 -2.40
N LEU A 21 -12.25 -2.69 -2.18
CA LEU A 21 -11.53 -3.62 -1.31
C LEU A 21 -10.51 -2.86 -0.47
N ARG A 22 -10.70 -2.88 0.84
CA ARG A 22 -9.79 -2.27 1.81
C ARG A 22 -9.20 -3.35 2.70
N ILE A 23 -7.89 -3.29 2.88
CA ILE A 23 -7.15 -4.16 3.80
C ILE A 23 -6.56 -3.35 4.95
N MET A 24 -6.59 -3.92 6.14
CA MET A 24 -5.99 -3.35 7.36
C MET A 24 -5.21 -4.43 8.09
N PRO A 25 -3.92 -4.61 7.75
CA PRO A 25 -3.04 -5.47 8.52
C PRO A 25 -2.63 -4.77 9.83
N ASP A 26 -2.65 -5.48 10.94
CA ASP A 26 -2.16 -4.98 12.23
C ASP A 26 -1.43 -6.07 12.99
N LEU A 27 -0.48 -5.69 13.85
CA LEU A 27 0.20 -6.57 14.78
C LEU A 27 -0.41 -6.42 16.18
N ASP A 28 -0.38 -7.48 16.95
CA ASP A 28 -0.77 -7.45 18.35
C ASP A 28 0.16 -6.54 19.19
N LYS A 29 -0.17 -6.37 20.47
CA LYS A 29 0.62 -5.52 21.39
C LYS A 29 2.03 -6.05 21.65
N THR A 30 2.27 -7.31 21.39
CA THR A 30 3.58 -7.97 21.56
C THR A 30 4.34 -8.06 20.24
N TYR A 31 3.76 -7.58 19.14
CA TYR A 31 4.30 -7.67 17.78
C TYR A 31 4.60 -9.12 17.35
N THR A 32 3.87 -10.08 17.91
CA THR A 32 4.09 -11.51 17.66
C THR A 32 3.13 -12.06 16.62
N ASP A 33 1.84 -11.87 16.83
CA ASP A 33 0.77 -12.31 15.94
C ASP A 33 0.14 -11.12 15.21
N ALA A 34 -0.57 -11.39 14.12
CA ALA A 34 -1.22 -10.36 13.33
C ALA A 34 -2.67 -10.69 13.02
N THR A 35 -3.43 -9.63 12.79
CA THR A 35 -4.74 -9.69 12.12
C THR A 35 -4.66 -9.01 10.77
N LEU A 36 -5.44 -9.50 9.81
CA LEU A 36 -5.69 -8.83 8.54
C LEU A 36 -7.19 -8.68 8.37
N ASP A 37 -7.68 -7.47 8.57
CA ASP A 37 -9.08 -7.15 8.34
C ASP A 37 -9.28 -6.75 6.88
N VAL A 38 -10.23 -7.39 6.22
CA VAL A 38 -10.60 -7.15 4.83
C VAL A 38 -12.02 -6.66 4.78
N SER A 39 -12.23 -5.45 4.28
CA SER A 39 -13.54 -4.88 4.01
C SER A 39 -13.81 -4.87 2.52
N LEU A 40 -15.00 -5.30 2.12
CA LEU A 40 -15.43 -5.42 0.73
C LEU A 40 -16.73 -4.64 0.53
N GLU A 41 -16.84 -3.91 -0.58
CA GLU A 41 -18.10 -3.39 -1.09
C GLU A 41 -18.51 -4.19 -2.32
N LEU A 42 -19.62 -4.93 -2.20
CA LEU A 42 -20.08 -5.87 -3.22
C LEU A 42 -21.28 -5.31 -4.00
N ASN A 43 -21.12 -5.14 -5.30
CA ASN A 43 -22.21 -4.82 -6.18
C ASN A 43 -23.02 -6.09 -6.55
N GLY A 44 -24.16 -6.22 -5.88
CA GLY A 44 -25.05 -7.39 -6.02
C GLY A 44 -24.59 -8.60 -5.20
N ARG A 45 -25.53 -9.52 -4.99
CA ARG A 45 -25.28 -10.72 -4.20
C ARG A 45 -24.32 -11.67 -4.93
N GLN A 46 -23.19 -11.98 -4.30
CA GLN A 46 -22.13 -12.82 -4.84
C GLN A 46 -21.35 -13.51 -3.73
N THR A 47 -20.51 -14.46 -4.13
CA THR A 47 -19.55 -15.13 -3.25
C THR A 47 -18.16 -14.70 -3.64
N VAL A 48 -17.36 -14.32 -2.64
CA VAL A 48 -15.95 -13.94 -2.79
C VAL A 48 -15.09 -14.94 -2.05
N SER A 49 -14.10 -15.52 -2.72
CA SER A 49 -13.00 -16.25 -2.10
C SER A 49 -11.86 -15.28 -1.82
N LEU A 50 -11.34 -15.31 -0.59
CA LEU A 50 -10.17 -14.55 -0.16
C LEU A 50 -9.07 -15.55 0.18
N GLU A 51 -7.99 -15.53 -0.59
CA GLU A 51 -6.88 -16.46 -0.45
C GLU A 51 -5.61 -15.71 -0.08
N LEU A 52 -5.07 -16.01 1.12
CA LEU A 52 -3.85 -15.38 1.62
C LEU A 52 -2.67 -16.31 1.41
N PHE A 53 -1.60 -15.78 0.80
CA PHE A 53 -0.34 -16.46 0.54
C PHE A 53 0.82 -15.77 1.28
N SER A 54 1.76 -16.56 1.76
CA SER A 54 3.01 -16.08 2.37
C SER A 54 3.98 -15.50 1.32
N PRO A 55 5.06 -14.81 1.73
CA PRO A 55 6.03 -14.22 0.81
C PRO A 55 6.72 -15.23 -0.12
N ASP A 56 6.82 -16.50 0.28
CA ASP A 56 7.34 -17.61 -0.52
C ASP A 56 6.27 -18.30 -1.38
N GLY A 57 5.04 -17.76 -1.39
CA GLY A 57 3.95 -18.26 -2.23
C GLY A 57 3.18 -19.45 -1.67
N GLN A 58 3.42 -19.83 -0.40
CA GLN A 58 2.65 -20.91 0.22
C GLN A 58 1.28 -20.42 0.69
N PRO A 59 0.22 -21.22 0.58
CA PRO A 59 -1.09 -20.85 1.08
C PRO A 59 -1.07 -20.77 2.61
N VAL A 60 -1.61 -19.69 3.15
CA VAL A 60 -1.74 -19.44 4.61
C VAL A 60 -3.15 -19.78 5.06
N GLU A 61 -4.14 -19.15 4.47
CA GLU A 61 -5.55 -19.37 4.83
C GLU A 61 -6.46 -18.93 3.65
N THR A 62 -7.59 -19.62 3.51
CA THR A 62 -8.65 -19.24 2.58
C THR A 62 -9.94 -18.99 3.34
N LYS A 63 -10.61 -17.88 3.05
CA LYS A 63 -11.91 -17.54 3.59
C LYS A 63 -12.90 -17.22 2.48
N THR A 64 -14.16 -17.52 2.72
CA THR A 64 -15.22 -17.25 1.77
C THR A 64 -16.31 -16.41 2.44
N VAL A 65 -16.77 -15.39 1.76
CA VAL A 65 -17.90 -14.57 2.21
C VAL A 65 -18.94 -14.50 1.09
N SER A 66 -20.21 -14.57 1.48
CA SER A 66 -21.34 -14.47 0.53
C SER A 66 -22.30 -13.39 1.00
N GLY A 67 -22.61 -12.43 0.12
CA GLY A 67 -23.46 -11.31 0.47
C GLY A 67 -23.57 -10.29 -0.65
N SER A 68 -24.03 -9.09 -0.27
CA SER A 68 -24.07 -7.87 -1.10
C SER A 68 -23.83 -6.66 -0.20
N GLY A 69 -23.39 -5.55 -0.76
CA GLY A 69 -23.01 -4.36 0.00
C GLY A 69 -21.77 -4.61 0.84
N HIS A 70 -21.71 -3.98 2.00
CA HIS A 70 -20.57 -4.06 2.91
C HIS A 70 -20.42 -5.45 3.54
N GLN A 71 -19.23 -6.03 3.43
CA GLN A 71 -18.85 -7.30 4.04
C GLN A 71 -17.47 -7.17 4.69
N THR A 72 -17.25 -7.86 5.81
CA THR A 72 -15.95 -7.88 6.50
C THR A 72 -15.49 -9.30 6.78
N VAL A 73 -14.20 -9.55 6.65
CA VAL A 73 -13.55 -10.84 6.93
C VAL A 73 -12.22 -10.56 7.60
N SER A 74 -11.89 -11.30 8.66
CA SER A 74 -10.61 -11.16 9.38
C SER A 74 -9.81 -12.45 9.30
N PHE A 75 -8.52 -12.34 9.01
CA PHE A 75 -7.54 -13.42 9.09
C PHE A 75 -6.71 -13.27 10.37
N ASN A 76 -6.39 -14.39 11.04
CA ASN A 76 -5.46 -14.41 12.15
C ASN A 76 -4.18 -15.13 11.72
N VAL A 77 -3.10 -14.39 11.60
CA VAL A 77 -1.82 -14.91 11.11
C VAL A 77 -0.85 -15.04 12.28
N LYS A 78 -0.44 -16.26 12.56
CA LYS A 78 0.51 -16.56 13.63
C LYS A 78 1.93 -16.27 13.18
N SER A 79 2.67 -15.51 14.00
CA SER A 79 4.08 -15.19 13.81
C SER A 79 4.42 -14.81 12.36
N PRO A 80 3.74 -13.81 11.74
CA PRO A 80 4.01 -13.46 10.36
C PRO A 80 5.42 -12.90 10.18
N LEU A 81 5.96 -13.08 8.97
CA LEU A 81 7.12 -12.33 8.52
C LEU A 81 6.72 -10.85 8.40
N LYS A 82 7.33 -10.01 9.24
CA LYS A 82 6.97 -8.59 9.31
C LYS A 82 7.58 -7.82 8.14
N TRP A 83 6.88 -6.76 7.74
CA TRP A 83 7.43 -5.80 6.80
C TRP A 83 8.21 -4.73 7.54
N THR A 84 9.43 -4.47 7.09
CA THR A 84 10.27 -3.33 7.49
C THR A 84 11.00 -2.81 6.26
N ALA A 85 11.63 -1.63 6.34
CA ALA A 85 12.46 -1.11 5.25
C ALA A 85 13.68 -2.01 4.95
N GLU A 86 14.16 -2.77 5.95
CA GLU A 86 15.30 -3.68 5.79
C GLU A 86 14.86 -5.08 5.29
N THR A 87 13.68 -5.51 5.69
CA THR A 87 13.10 -6.81 5.32
C THR A 87 11.65 -6.62 4.87
N PRO A 88 11.43 -6.18 3.62
CA PRO A 88 10.10 -5.83 3.11
C PRO A 88 9.29 -7.06 2.70
N ASN A 89 8.96 -7.91 3.68
CA ASN A 89 8.18 -9.12 3.46
C ASN A 89 6.74 -8.76 3.06
N LEU A 90 6.31 -9.22 1.90
CA LEU A 90 4.95 -9.00 1.40
C LEU A 90 4.23 -10.34 1.23
N TYR A 91 3.11 -10.48 1.90
CA TYR A 91 2.10 -11.49 1.63
C TYR A 91 1.26 -11.06 0.43
N LYS A 92 0.55 -12.00 -0.16
CA LYS A 92 -0.39 -11.72 -1.25
C LYS A 92 -1.79 -12.20 -0.89
N LEU A 93 -2.74 -11.28 -0.93
CA LEU A 93 -4.16 -11.59 -0.84
C LEU A 93 -4.75 -11.58 -2.25
N LEU A 94 -5.45 -12.66 -2.62
CA LEU A 94 -6.27 -12.71 -3.83
C LEU A 94 -7.73 -12.64 -3.43
N ALA A 95 -8.46 -11.66 -3.95
CA ALA A 95 -9.91 -11.61 -3.85
C ALA A 95 -10.51 -12.08 -5.19
N ILE A 96 -11.24 -13.19 -5.15
CA ILE A 96 -11.72 -13.89 -6.34
C ILE A 96 -13.23 -13.94 -6.35
N SER A 97 -13.86 -13.40 -7.38
CA SER A 97 -15.31 -13.47 -7.57
C SER A 97 -15.68 -13.35 -9.05
N ASN A 98 -16.63 -14.13 -9.52
CA ASN A 98 -17.22 -14.05 -10.87
C ASN A 98 -16.18 -14.00 -12.01
N GLY A 99 -15.06 -14.70 -11.88
CA GLY A 99 -13.97 -14.71 -12.86
C GLY A 99 -13.02 -13.52 -12.78
N GLU A 100 -13.24 -12.57 -11.85
CA GLU A 100 -12.31 -11.48 -11.53
C GLU A 100 -11.38 -11.91 -10.41
N VAL A 101 -10.11 -11.57 -10.54
CA VAL A 101 -9.08 -11.79 -9.51
C VAL A 101 -8.42 -10.46 -9.19
N ILE A 102 -8.52 -10.01 -7.96
CA ILE A 102 -7.89 -8.77 -7.49
C ILE A 102 -6.74 -9.14 -6.56
N PRO A 103 -5.48 -9.01 -7.01
CA PRO A 103 -4.31 -9.25 -6.17
C PRO A 103 -3.98 -8.00 -5.34
N VAL A 104 -3.68 -8.20 -4.06
CA VAL A 104 -3.26 -7.11 -3.14
C VAL A 104 -2.03 -7.57 -2.36
N ASN A 105 -1.01 -6.72 -2.28
CA ASN A 105 0.14 -6.96 -1.42
C ASN A 105 -0.20 -6.57 0.03
N VAL A 106 0.24 -7.38 0.98
CA VAL A 106 -0.02 -7.19 2.41
C VAL A 106 1.29 -7.21 3.17
N GLY A 107 1.65 -6.09 3.78
CA GLY A 107 2.80 -5.99 4.68
C GLY A 107 2.34 -5.94 6.14
N PHE A 108 2.64 -6.95 6.94
CA PHE A 108 2.32 -6.93 8.36
C PHE A 108 3.28 -6.01 9.09
N ARG A 109 2.81 -4.84 9.47
CA ARG A 109 3.55 -3.85 10.24
C ARG A 109 2.62 -3.05 11.15
N LYS A 110 3.18 -2.49 12.20
CA LYS A 110 2.52 -1.54 13.09
C LYS A 110 3.37 -0.28 13.19
N VAL A 111 2.76 0.89 12.97
CA VAL A 111 3.41 2.19 13.12
C VAL A 111 2.78 2.90 14.30
N GLU A 112 3.59 3.35 15.24
CA GLU A 112 3.15 3.95 16.50
C GLU A 112 4.00 5.18 16.82
N LEU A 113 3.42 6.09 17.63
CA LEU A 113 4.12 7.25 18.17
C LEU A 113 4.44 6.99 19.64
N ASP A 114 5.72 7.02 19.99
CA ASP A 114 6.16 7.12 21.37
C ASP A 114 6.18 8.61 21.76
N ASN A 115 5.09 9.07 22.37
CA ASN A 115 4.92 10.48 22.74
C ASN A 115 5.88 10.91 23.87
N GLU A 116 6.35 9.98 24.71
CA GLU A 116 7.28 10.29 25.80
C GLU A 116 8.69 10.58 25.24
N LYS A 117 9.11 9.83 24.24
CA LYS A 117 10.43 9.99 23.62
C LYS A 117 10.41 10.82 22.33
N GLY A 118 9.21 11.18 21.83
CA GLY A 118 9.06 11.89 20.57
C GLY A 118 9.58 11.07 19.36
N GLN A 119 9.34 9.75 19.35
CA GLN A 119 9.85 8.84 18.34
C GLN A 119 8.73 8.14 17.58
N ILE A 120 8.98 7.84 16.30
CA ILE A 120 8.14 6.94 15.53
C ILE A 120 8.70 5.53 15.66
N LEU A 121 7.81 4.59 16.00
CA LEU A 121 8.16 3.18 16.12
C LEU A 121 7.55 2.41 14.95
N VAL A 122 8.31 1.47 14.41
CA VAL A 122 7.82 0.45 13.47
C VAL A 122 8.05 -0.91 14.10
N ASN A 123 6.97 -1.67 14.29
CA ASN A 123 6.98 -2.95 14.98
C ASN A 123 7.65 -2.87 16.37
N GLY A 124 7.38 -1.78 17.10
CA GLY A 124 7.92 -1.51 18.44
C GLY A 124 9.38 -1.04 18.48
N GLN A 125 10.04 -0.85 17.33
CA GLN A 125 11.42 -0.37 17.26
C GLN A 125 11.48 1.06 16.74
N PRO A 126 12.30 1.95 17.34
CA PRO A 126 12.47 3.30 16.85
C PRO A 126 13.13 3.29 15.46
N VAL A 127 12.62 4.12 14.57
CA VAL A 127 13.10 4.22 13.18
C VAL A 127 13.63 5.61 12.91
N LEU A 128 14.84 5.67 12.34
CA LEU A 128 15.41 6.89 11.78
C LEU A 128 15.05 6.96 10.28
N PHE A 129 14.25 7.95 9.90
CA PHE A 129 13.93 8.21 8.49
C PHE A 129 15.08 8.96 7.82
N LYS A 130 15.76 8.29 6.92
CA LYS A 130 16.76 8.87 6.00
C LYS A 130 16.07 9.06 4.66
N GLY A 131 15.42 10.20 4.48
CA GLY A 131 14.49 10.43 3.39
C GLY A 131 14.99 11.46 2.37
N ALA A 132 14.32 11.45 1.22
CA ALA A 132 14.42 12.46 0.19
C ALA A 132 13.04 12.85 -0.32
N ASP A 133 12.91 14.09 -0.78
CA ASP A 133 11.74 14.54 -1.52
C ASP A 133 11.82 14.04 -2.97
N ARG A 134 10.67 13.64 -3.53
CA ARG A 134 10.58 13.17 -4.90
C ARG A 134 9.38 13.78 -5.60
N HIS A 135 9.62 14.34 -6.78
CA HIS A 135 8.58 14.70 -7.73
C HIS A 135 8.42 13.62 -8.81
N ASP A 136 7.20 13.42 -9.31
CA ASP A 136 6.95 12.63 -10.53
C ASP A 136 7.28 13.51 -11.74
N ILE A 137 8.57 13.71 -11.99
CA ILE A 137 9.09 14.53 -13.09
C ILE A 137 10.18 13.75 -13.82
N ASP A 138 10.10 13.78 -15.15
CA ASP A 138 11.14 13.31 -16.06
C ASP A 138 11.74 14.52 -16.80
N PRO A 139 13.08 14.60 -16.98
CA PRO A 139 13.71 15.73 -17.64
C PRO A 139 13.31 15.88 -19.10
N ASP A 140 12.93 14.79 -19.77
CA ASP A 140 12.56 14.80 -21.18
C ASP A 140 11.04 14.88 -21.41
N TYR A 141 10.26 14.25 -20.50
CA TYR A 141 8.81 14.10 -20.66
C TYR A 141 7.98 14.91 -19.65
N GLY A 142 8.62 15.70 -18.78
CA GLY A 142 7.94 16.52 -17.78
C GLY A 142 7.22 15.67 -16.73
N TYR A 143 5.91 15.88 -16.54
CA TYR A 143 5.11 15.15 -15.53
C TYR A 143 4.66 13.73 -15.96
N VAL A 144 5.13 13.24 -17.09
CA VAL A 144 4.91 11.85 -17.52
C VAL A 144 6.14 11.04 -17.14
N ILE A 145 6.01 10.19 -16.15
CA ILE A 145 7.12 9.37 -15.66
C ILE A 145 6.90 7.89 -16.01
N SER A 146 7.92 7.27 -16.59
CA SER A 146 7.86 5.85 -16.95
C SER A 146 8.12 4.94 -15.75
N LYS A 147 7.64 3.68 -15.84
CA LYS A 147 7.90 2.64 -14.83
C LYS A 147 9.40 2.35 -14.69
N GLU A 148 10.15 2.42 -15.78
CA GLU A 148 11.61 2.24 -15.81
C GLU A 148 12.31 3.35 -15.02
N ARG A 149 11.86 4.60 -15.15
CA ARG A 149 12.38 5.72 -14.39
C ARG A 149 12.08 5.57 -12.90
N MET A 150 10.85 5.23 -12.53
CA MET A 150 10.49 4.95 -11.14
C MET A 150 11.35 3.83 -10.54
N LEU A 151 11.60 2.75 -11.31
CA LEU A 151 12.46 1.65 -10.86
C LEU A 151 13.93 2.10 -10.71
N GLN A 152 14.42 3.00 -11.56
CA GLN A 152 15.75 3.60 -11.44
C GLN A 152 15.86 4.43 -10.16
N ASP A 153 14.88 5.29 -9.89
CA ASP A 153 14.84 6.15 -8.70
C ASP A 153 14.90 5.30 -7.42
N ILE A 154 14.08 4.25 -7.33
CA ILE A 154 14.03 3.44 -6.12
C ILE A 154 15.31 2.63 -5.89
N ARG A 155 15.94 2.14 -6.97
CA ARG A 155 17.23 1.46 -6.89
C ARG A 155 18.33 2.41 -6.39
N LEU A 156 18.37 3.62 -6.92
CA LEU A 156 19.31 4.64 -6.48
C LEU A 156 19.11 5.02 -5.01
N MET A 157 17.85 5.13 -4.56
CA MET A 157 17.55 5.34 -3.14
C MET A 157 18.12 4.22 -2.26
N LYS A 158 17.96 2.96 -2.66
CA LYS A 158 18.52 1.82 -1.92
C LYS A 158 20.05 1.81 -1.93
N GLU A 159 20.69 2.11 -3.04
CA GLU A 159 22.15 2.23 -3.14
C GLU A 159 22.71 3.33 -2.24
N LEU A 160 21.97 4.42 -2.06
CA LEU A 160 22.32 5.55 -1.18
C LEU A 160 21.87 5.40 0.27
N ASN A 161 21.36 4.22 0.67
CA ASN A 161 20.83 3.98 2.02
C ASN A 161 19.66 4.92 2.41
N ILE A 162 18.89 5.37 1.45
CA ILE A 162 17.64 6.09 1.69
C ILE A 162 16.56 5.06 2.02
N ASN A 163 15.83 5.26 3.12
CA ASN A 163 14.76 4.37 3.57
C ASN A 163 13.39 5.04 3.58
N ALA A 164 13.29 6.31 3.21
CA ALA A 164 12.04 7.06 3.20
C ALA A 164 11.96 8.01 2.00
N VAL A 165 10.76 8.27 1.54
CA VAL A 165 10.47 9.23 0.48
C VAL A 165 9.25 10.06 0.82
N ARG A 166 9.31 11.36 0.54
CA ARG A 166 8.14 12.24 0.55
C ARG A 166 7.68 12.48 -0.88
N THR A 167 6.39 12.25 -1.13
CA THR A 167 5.80 12.49 -2.46
C THR A 167 5.47 13.98 -2.62
N SER A 168 6.48 14.78 -2.91
CA SER A 168 6.32 16.25 -3.03
C SER A 168 5.72 16.62 -4.39
N HIS A 169 4.60 17.35 -4.46
CA HIS A 169 3.69 17.72 -3.36
C HIS A 169 2.29 17.23 -3.71
N TYR A 170 2.16 15.99 -4.17
CA TYR A 170 0.94 15.38 -4.68
C TYR A 170 1.04 13.84 -4.66
N PRO A 171 -0.08 13.12 -4.72
CA PRO A 171 -0.04 11.66 -4.86
C PRO A 171 0.72 11.26 -6.12
N ASN A 172 1.69 10.36 -5.97
CA ASN A 172 2.44 9.81 -7.08
C ASN A 172 1.65 8.72 -7.82
N ASP A 173 2.23 8.16 -8.89
CA ASP A 173 1.68 7.02 -9.59
C ASP A 173 1.52 5.82 -8.65
N THR A 174 0.49 5.01 -8.83
CA THR A 174 0.24 3.83 -7.97
C THR A 174 1.38 2.82 -8.01
N TYR A 175 2.05 2.68 -9.16
CA TYR A 175 3.20 1.80 -9.30
C TYR A 175 4.39 2.24 -8.42
N TRP A 176 4.52 3.54 -8.13
CA TRP A 176 5.54 4.03 -7.20
C TRP A 176 5.34 3.47 -5.79
N TYR A 177 4.11 3.42 -5.30
CA TYR A 177 3.81 2.84 -3.99
C TYR A 177 4.06 1.34 -3.95
N ASP A 178 3.72 0.61 -5.03
CA ASP A 178 4.07 -0.82 -5.16
C ASP A 178 5.58 -1.05 -5.08
N LEU A 179 6.37 -0.17 -5.70
CA LEU A 179 7.84 -0.23 -5.60
C LEU A 179 8.31 0.08 -4.17
N CYS A 180 7.73 1.09 -3.50
CA CYS A 180 8.08 1.41 -2.12
C CYS A 180 7.81 0.23 -1.17
N ASP A 181 6.67 -0.43 -1.33
CA ASP A 181 6.33 -1.63 -0.56
C ASP A 181 7.33 -2.77 -0.82
N LYS A 182 7.65 -3.01 -2.09
CA LYS A 182 8.53 -4.10 -2.52
C LYS A 182 10.00 -3.90 -2.13
N TYR A 183 10.48 -2.67 -2.20
CA TYR A 183 11.90 -2.34 -1.94
C TYR A 183 12.16 -1.86 -0.51
N GLY A 184 11.13 -1.71 0.31
CA GLY A 184 11.27 -1.28 1.69
C GLY A 184 11.60 0.20 1.79
N ILE A 185 10.71 1.06 1.31
CA ILE A 185 10.80 2.51 1.46
C ILE A 185 9.57 3.00 2.22
N TYR A 186 9.77 3.71 3.31
CA TYR A 186 8.68 4.42 4.01
C TYR A 186 8.21 5.60 3.16
N VAL A 187 6.91 5.85 3.14
CA VAL A 187 6.33 6.92 2.33
C VAL A 187 5.65 7.95 3.22
N CYS A 188 6.08 9.20 3.10
CA CYS A 188 5.31 10.36 3.54
C CYS A 188 4.46 10.82 2.35
N ALA A 189 3.23 10.28 2.27
CA ALA A 189 2.31 10.57 1.17
C ALA A 189 1.65 11.93 1.40
N GLU A 190 1.71 12.80 0.40
CA GLU A 190 1.03 14.08 0.41
C GLU A 190 -0.27 14.04 -0.38
N ALA A 191 -1.30 14.70 0.17
CA ALA A 191 -2.50 15.01 -0.58
C ALA A 191 -2.22 16.16 -1.56
N ASN A 192 -2.96 16.20 -2.66
CA ASN A 192 -2.84 17.30 -3.63
C ASN A 192 -3.53 18.57 -3.10
N ILE A 193 -3.12 19.02 -1.91
CA ILE A 193 -3.60 20.21 -1.23
C ILE A 193 -2.36 21.00 -0.80
N GLU A 194 -1.85 21.81 -1.71
CA GLU A 194 -0.75 22.72 -1.42
C GLU A 194 -1.28 24.17 -1.48
N SER A 195 -1.39 24.78 -0.32
CA SER A 195 -1.83 26.17 -0.18
C SER A 195 -0.68 27.06 0.28
N HIS A 196 0.42 27.05 -0.44
CA HIS A 196 1.66 27.73 -0.10
C HIS A 196 1.42 29.15 0.42
N LEU A 197 1.67 29.39 1.72
CA LEU A 197 1.48 30.65 2.43
C LEU A 197 0.02 31.18 2.51
N SER A 198 -0.98 30.39 2.17
CA SER A 198 -2.38 30.82 2.25
C SER A 198 -3.12 30.07 3.35
N LEU A 199 -3.26 30.69 4.52
CA LEU A 199 -4.00 30.14 5.67
C LEU A 199 -5.53 30.18 5.48
N ILE A 200 -6.02 30.88 4.46
CA ILE A 200 -7.48 31.04 4.21
C ILE A 200 -8.06 29.95 3.30
N HIS A 201 -7.24 29.02 2.80
CA HIS A 201 -7.67 27.95 1.91
C HIS A 201 -7.52 26.57 2.55
N ILE A 202 -7.27 26.51 3.86
CA ILE A 202 -7.22 25.29 4.65
C ILE A 202 -8.49 25.16 5.48
#